data_5d04a4f3ecfabade3d57b4031bd9ff34
#
_entry.id   5d04a4f3ecfabade3d57b4031bd9ff34
#
_cell.length_a   1.000
_cell.length_b   1.000
_cell.length_c   1.000
_cell.angle_alpha   90.00
_cell.angle_beta   90.00
_cell.angle_gamma   90.00
#
_symmetry.space_group_name_H-M   'P 1'
#
loop_
_entity.id
_entity.type
_entity.pdbx_description
1 polymer ?
#
loop_
_entity_poly.entity_id
_entity_poly.type
_entity_poly.pdbx_seq_one_letter_code
_entity_poly.pdbx_strand_id
1 'polypeptide(L)'
;MPHASDEQRLLELHVRLAAALHSSDWHAVREVDLAIRQCLEQLPRAPLPDAVDAARQQLKRLHGQALTACGEECERLRLLLVNHLEYAEGRAAYQRIDMYQAGDGR
;
A
#
# COMPACT_ATOMS: atom_id res chain seq x y z
N MET A 1 28.23 18.39 -3.11
CA MET A 1 27.29 19.31 -3.78
C MET A 1 25.89 18.95 -3.32
N PRO A 2 25.10 19.93 -2.81
CA PRO A 2 23.75 19.66 -2.30
C PRO A 2 22.83 19.03 -3.35
N HIS A 3 22.92 19.49 -4.61
CA HIS A 3 22.03 19.01 -5.68
C HIS A 3 22.29 17.56 -6.06
N ALA A 4 23.56 17.13 -6.08
CA ALA A 4 23.90 15.74 -6.35
C ALA A 4 23.39 14.83 -5.21
N SER A 5 23.45 15.32 -3.97
CA SER A 5 22.92 14.59 -2.82
C SER A 5 21.39 14.47 -2.90
N ASP A 6 20.68 15.52 -3.31
CA ASP A 6 19.23 15.51 -3.46
C ASP A 6 18.81 14.52 -4.55
N GLU A 7 19.46 14.57 -5.71
CA GLU A 7 19.20 13.63 -6.79
C GLU A 7 19.41 12.18 -6.33
N GLN A 8 20.52 11.92 -5.67
CA GLN A 8 20.85 10.58 -5.20
C GLN A 8 19.83 10.07 -4.20
N ARG A 9 19.40 10.92 -3.28
CA ARG A 9 18.37 10.55 -2.29
C ARG A 9 17.05 10.19 -2.96
N LEU A 10 16.64 10.98 -3.96
CA LEU A 10 15.40 10.71 -4.71
C LEU A 10 15.49 9.41 -5.50
N LEU A 11 16.63 9.13 -6.12
CA LEU A 11 16.86 7.89 -6.85
C LEU A 11 16.88 6.67 -5.91
N GLU A 12 17.49 6.79 -4.75
CA GLU A 12 17.49 5.73 -3.74
C GLU A 12 16.09 5.42 -3.24
N LEU A 13 15.28 6.45 -2.99
CA LEU A 13 13.89 6.28 -2.57
C LEU A 13 13.07 5.61 -3.67
N HIS A 14 13.33 5.95 -4.93
CA HIS A 14 12.68 5.31 -6.07
C HIS A 14 12.99 3.80 -6.09
N VAL A 15 14.25 3.43 -5.94
CA VAL A 15 14.67 2.02 -5.90
C VAL A 15 14.00 1.27 -4.74
N ARG A 16 13.99 1.87 -3.56
CA ARG A 16 13.38 1.26 -2.38
C ARG A 16 11.87 1.06 -2.55
N LEU A 17 11.19 2.07 -3.09
CA LEU A 17 9.75 1.99 -3.33
C LEU A 17 9.42 0.93 -4.38
N ALA A 18 10.17 0.89 -5.47
CA ALA A 18 9.99 -0.11 -6.53
C ALA A 18 10.16 -1.53 -5.98
N ALA A 19 11.19 -1.76 -5.16
CA ALA A 19 11.44 -3.06 -4.54
C ALA A 19 10.31 -3.46 -3.59
N ALA A 20 9.83 -2.53 -2.76
CA ALA A 20 8.73 -2.79 -1.83
C ALA A 20 7.44 -3.14 -2.56
N LEU A 21 7.14 -2.42 -3.65
CA LEU A 21 5.96 -2.69 -4.47
C LEU A 21 6.06 -4.05 -5.17
N HIS A 22 7.24 -4.36 -5.71
CA HIS A 22 7.45 -5.63 -6.42
C HIS A 22 7.22 -6.83 -5.50
N SER A 23 7.64 -6.73 -4.25
CA SER A 23 7.45 -7.81 -3.27
C SER A 23 6.12 -7.70 -2.49
N SER A 24 5.30 -6.71 -2.79
CA SER A 24 4.04 -6.43 -2.08
C SER A 24 4.24 -6.33 -0.56
N ASP A 25 5.38 -5.75 -0.17
CA ASP A 25 5.71 -5.50 1.23
C ASP A 25 5.12 -4.15 1.64
N TRP A 26 3.88 -4.17 2.11
CA TRP A 26 3.12 -2.95 2.41
C TRP A 26 3.68 -2.18 3.59
N HIS A 27 4.30 -2.88 4.54
CA HIS A 27 4.99 -2.22 5.65
C HIS A 27 6.19 -1.41 5.13
N ALA A 28 6.98 -2.00 4.23
CA ALA A 28 8.09 -1.30 3.59
C ALA A 28 7.61 -0.12 2.74
N VAL A 29 6.51 -0.29 2.00
CA VAL A 29 5.90 0.81 1.22
C VAL A 29 5.55 1.98 2.14
N ARG A 30 4.97 1.72 3.30
CA ARG A 30 4.62 2.75 4.27
C ARG A 30 5.85 3.47 4.81
N GLU A 31 6.90 2.73 5.14
CA GLU A 31 8.16 3.32 5.62
C GLU A 31 8.82 4.20 4.57
N VAL A 32 8.84 3.74 3.31
CA VAL A 32 9.41 4.52 2.21
C VAL A 32 8.55 5.76 1.93
N ASP A 33 7.23 5.65 2.00
CA ASP A 33 6.32 6.79 1.85
C ASP A 33 6.66 7.90 2.86
N LEU A 34 6.89 7.53 4.09
CA LEU A 34 7.28 8.49 5.13
C LEU A 34 8.63 9.15 4.80
N ALA A 35 9.60 8.35 4.35
CA ALA A 35 10.92 8.87 3.95
C ALA A 35 10.81 9.80 2.75
N ILE A 36 9.93 9.50 1.78
CA ILE A 36 9.67 10.36 0.63
C ILE A 36 9.12 11.72 1.07
N ARG A 37 8.15 11.73 1.95
CA ARG A 37 7.56 12.97 2.47
C ARG A 37 8.61 13.82 3.15
N GLN A 38 9.44 13.23 3.99
CA GLN A 38 10.53 13.94 4.67
C GLN A 38 11.55 14.50 3.68
N CYS A 39 11.89 13.73 2.65
CA CYS A 39 12.82 14.17 1.63
C CYS A 39 12.27 15.37 0.83
N LEU A 40 11.00 15.30 0.44
CA LEU A 40 10.36 16.38 -0.34
C LEU A 40 10.25 17.66 0.49
N GLU A 41 9.99 17.56 1.79
CA GLU A 41 9.94 18.71 2.68
C GLU A 41 11.30 19.41 2.80
N GLN A 42 12.40 18.67 2.62
CA GLN A 42 13.75 19.21 2.71
C GLN A 42 14.28 19.77 1.39
N LEU A 43 13.57 19.54 0.28
CA LEU A 43 13.98 20.09 -1.00
C LEU A 43 13.78 21.60 -1.04
N PRO A 44 14.70 22.35 -1.70
CA PRO A 44 14.54 23.79 -1.87
C PRO A 44 13.25 24.14 -2.62
N ARG A 45 12.62 25.25 -2.23
CA ARG A 45 11.42 25.75 -2.94
C ARG A 45 11.76 26.46 -4.23
N ALA A 46 13.02 26.85 -4.42
CA ALA A 46 13.50 27.47 -5.65
C ALA A 46 13.46 26.45 -6.80
N PRO A 47 13.51 26.92 -8.06
CA PRO A 47 13.57 25.98 -9.19
C PRO A 47 14.70 24.98 -9.01
N LEU A 48 14.38 23.70 -9.19
CA LEU A 48 15.33 22.61 -9.02
C LEU A 48 16.16 22.40 -10.28
N PRO A 49 17.43 21.95 -10.17
CA PRO A 49 18.17 21.49 -11.33
C PRO A 49 17.39 20.41 -12.09
N ASP A 50 17.59 20.35 -13.42
CA ASP A 50 16.83 19.44 -14.27
C ASP A 50 16.91 17.98 -13.82
N ALA A 51 18.10 17.50 -13.41
CA ALA A 51 18.28 16.14 -12.96
C ALA A 51 17.51 15.84 -11.69
N VAL A 52 17.49 16.78 -10.74
CA VAL A 52 16.74 16.66 -9.48
C VAL A 52 15.25 16.66 -9.77
N ASP A 53 14.78 17.58 -10.62
CA ASP A 53 13.37 17.67 -10.99
C ASP A 53 12.91 16.41 -11.73
N ALA A 54 13.72 15.87 -12.62
CA ALA A 54 13.41 14.62 -13.33
C ALA A 54 13.29 13.44 -12.35
N ALA A 55 14.20 13.34 -11.39
CA ALA A 55 14.15 12.31 -10.36
C ALA A 55 12.90 12.44 -9.49
N ARG A 56 12.53 13.67 -9.13
CA ARG A 56 11.32 13.99 -8.37
C ARG A 56 10.07 13.56 -9.15
N GLN A 57 10.00 13.85 -10.44
CA GLN A 57 8.85 13.49 -11.27
C GLN A 57 8.71 11.98 -11.44
N GLN A 58 9.82 11.27 -11.59
CA GLN A 58 9.81 9.81 -11.66
C GLN A 58 9.33 9.20 -10.35
N LEU A 59 9.80 9.71 -9.22
CA LEU A 59 9.38 9.26 -7.90
C LEU A 59 7.89 9.52 -7.68
N LYS A 60 7.41 10.69 -8.11
CA LYS A 60 5.99 11.04 -8.02
C LYS A 60 5.12 10.06 -8.80
N ARG A 61 5.54 9.65 -9.99
CA ARG A 61 4.81 8.67 -10.79
C ARG A 61 4.77 7.32 -10.13
N LEU A 62 5.90 6.85 -9.60
CA LEU A 62 5.96 5.59 -8.89
C LEU A 62 5.11 5.62 -7.61
N HIS A 63 5.13 6.74 -6.89
CA HIS A 63 4.30 6.93 -5.70
C HIS A 63 2.81 6.85 -6.05
N GLY A 64 2.41 7.41 -7.20
CA GLY A 64 1.04 7.28 -7.70
C GLY A 64 0.66 5.83 -7.97
N GLN A 65 1.56 5.06 -8.58
CA GLN A 65 1.37 3.63 -8.78
C GLN A 65 1.26 2.88 -7.45
N ALA A 66 2.06 3.27 -6.47
CA ALA A 66 2.01 2.67 -5.13
C ALA A 66 0.66 2.92 -4.46
N LEU A 67 0.12 4.13 -4.56
CA LEU A 67 -1.19 4.46 -4.01
C LEU A 67 -2.29 3.62 -4.66
N THR A 68 -2.24 3.46 -5.98
CA THR A 68 -3.19 2.62 -6.71
C THR A 68 -3.10 1.16 -6.25
N ALA A 69 -1.88 0.63 -6.16
CA ALA A 69 -1.67 -0.75 -5.73
C ALA A 69 -2.15 -0.98 -4.29
N CYS A 70 -1.88 -0.03 -3.39
CA CYS A 70 -2.38 -0.10 -2.01
C CYS A 70 -3.91 -0.10 -1.96
N GLY A 71 -4.55 0.75 -2.78
CA GLY A 71 -6.00 0.81 -2.86
C GLY A 71 -6.60 -0.51 -3.35
N GLU A 72 -6.01 -1.10 -4.37
CA GLU A 72 -6.43 -2.41 -4.90
C GLU A 72 -6.26 -3.51 -3.84
N GLU A 73 -5.16 -3.50 -3.11
CA GLU A 73 -4.92 -4.48 -2.05
C GLU A 73 -5.92 -4.31 -0.90
N CYS A 74 -6.21 -3.08 -0.50
CA CYS A 74 -7.22 -2.81 0.53
C CYS A 74 -8.59 -3.32 0.09
N GLU A 75 -8.96 -3.10 -1.17
CA GLU A 75 -10.23 -3.59 -1.71
C GLU A 75 -10.28 -5.12 -1.75
N ARG A 76 -9.19 -5.75 -2.15
CA ARG A 76 -9.08 -7.21 -2.14
C ARG A 76 -9.28 -7.78 -0.74
N LEU A 77 -8.61 -7.18 0.24
CA LEU A 77 -8.72 -7.60 1.64
C LEU A 77 -10.13 -7.36 2.19
N ARG A 78 -10.74 -6.24 1.81
CA ARG A 78 -12.12 -5.93 2.21
C ARG A 78 -13.08 -7.01 1.70
N LEU A 79 -12.97 -7.39 0.44
CA LEU A 79 -13.81 -8.41 -0.16
C LEU A 79 -13.59 -9.78 0.49
N LEU A 80 -12.35 -10.13 0.76
CA LEU A 80 -12.04 -11.39 1.46
C LEU A 80 -12.65 -11.42 2.85
N LEU A 81 -12.55 -10.30 3.58
CA LEU A 81 -13.12 -10.19 4.92
C LEU A 81 -14.65 -10.31 4.90
N VAL A 82 -15.30 -9.58 3.99
CA VAL A 82 -16.76 -9.63 3.84
C VAL A 82 -17.21 -11.05 3.52
N ASN A 83 -16.55 -11.71 2.56
CA ASN A 83 -16.89 -13.08 2.18
C ASN A 83 -16.68 -14.05 3.35
N HIS A 84 -15.61 -13.85 4.11
CA HIS A 84 -15.33 -14.68 5.29
C HIS A 84 -16.41 -14.52 6.36
N LEU A 85 -16.85 -13.29 6.62
CA LEU A 85 -17.91 -13.00 7.59
C LEU A 85 -19.24 -13.59 7.13
N GLU A 86 -19.60 -13.45 5.87
CA GLU A 86 -20.81 -14.03 5.31
C GLU A 86 -20.79 -15.56 5.42
N TYR A 87 -19.67 -16.17 5.11
CA TYR A 87 -19.50 -17.61 5.25
C TYR A 87 -19.67 -18.06 6.70
N ALA A 88 -19.06 -17.35 7.63
CA ALA A 88 -19.17 -17.64 9.05
C ALA A 88 -20.60 -17.50 9.56
N GLU A 89 -21.32 -16.47 9.12
CA GLU A 89 -22.74 -16.28 9.44
C GLU A 89 -23.59 -17.42 8.87
N GLY A 90 -23.34 -17.82 7.63
CA GLY A 90 -24.03 -18.93 6.99
C GLY A 90 -23.80 -20.24 7.75
N ARG A 91 -22.59 -20.51 8.15
CA ARG A 91 -22.26 -21.71 8.97
C ARG A 91 -23.01 -21.69 10.30
N ALA A 92 -23.04 -20.54 10.97
CA ALA A 92 -23.76 -20.40 12.23
C ALA A 92 -25.25 -20.68 12.06
N ALA A 93 -25.84 -20.18 10.95
CA ALA A 93 -27.24 -20.41 10.63
C ALA A 93 -27.52 -21.90 10.39
N TYR A 94 -26.66 -22.59 9.63
CA TYR A 94 -26.78 -24.04 9.40
C TYR A 94 -26.66 -24.82 10.69
N GLN A 95 -25.74 -24.46 11.53
CA GLN A 95 -25.58 -25.13 12.82
C GLN A 95 -26.82 -25.00 13.69
N ARG A 96 -27.46 -23.83 13.69
CA ARG A 96 -28.72 -23.62 14.43
C ARG A 96 -29.85 -24.48 13.86
N ILE A 97 -29.97 -24.56 12.55
CA ILE A 97 -30.96 -25.40 11.88
C ILE A 97 -30.77 -26.86 12.27
N ASP A 98 -29.56 -27.36 12.21
CA ASP A 98 -29.22 -28.74 12.59
C ASP A 98 -29.60 -29.02 14.04
N MET A 99 -29.34 -28.08 14.94
CA MET A 99 -29.71 -28.23 16.34
C MET A 99 -31.24 -28.31 16.49
N TYR A 100 -32.00 -27.50 15.79
CA TYR A 100 -33.46 -27.55 15.82
C TYR A 100 -33.99 -28.85 15.25
N GLN A 101 -33.46 -29.32 14.14
CA GLN A 101 -33.84 -30.58 13.51
C GLN A 101 -33.54 -31.76 14.43
N ALA A 102 -32.38 -31.78 15.09
CA ALA A 102 -32.02 -32.80 16.04
C ALA A 102 -32.97 -32.80 17.24
N GLY A 103 -33.42 -31.62 17.69
CA GLY A 103 -34.39 -31.49 18.75
C GLY A 103 -35.76 -32.02 18.35
N ASP A 104 -36.19 -31.76 17.12
CA ASP A 104 -37.48 -32.22 16.60
C ASP A 104 -37.50 -33.71 16.26
N GLY A 105 -36.35 -34.31 16.04
CA GLY A 105 -36.21 -35.72 15.72
C GLY A 105 -36.43 -36.70 16.89
N ARG A 106 -36.83 -36.19 18.00
CA ARG A 106 -37.15 -37.00 19.19
C ARG A 106 -38.57 -37.53 19.07
#